data_65c47ddb8559a5ca706ffbfee228c7f4
#
_entry.id   65c47ddb8559a5ca706ffbfee228c7f4
#
_cell.length_a   1.000
_cell.length_b   1.000
_cell.length_c   1.000
_cell.angle_alpha   90.00
_cell.angle_beta   90.00
_cell.angle_gamma   90.00
#
_symmetry.space_group_name_H-M   'P 1'
#
loop_
_entity.id
_entity.type
_entity.pdbx_description
1 polymer ?
#
loop_
_entity_poly.entity_id
_entity_poly.type
_entity_poly.pdbx_seq_one_letter_code
_entity_poly.pdbx_strand_id
1 'polypeptide(L)'
;MSMNSVPERLAALRAAMKANGVDVYLIPVGDPHASEYLPEHYTSLTYFSGFHGENSNFVVTMTESAVWADGRYFVQAEKEIAGTEIQLQKMGEPGVPTVEEYCAKVLPEGGKLGLCGLTASCGLVRGLEKALEAKHGRIKTLDLEDELWTEGRPALPATPAWILPKEYAGFSPAEKLGQLRAKLKELGCTAQLVGKLDNLAWLLNLRAMDIECTPYAMAYCYVTPDRAVLFIHTARVTPEAKAELEANGVTLAEYDSVLDFMAAETEPQTVLAESATVNYAVYQVLENNAALTVKDLADPLLPMKGVKNEVELTHDKEAHLRDAVAMVRFQIELEKRLEAGEELTELTVDEILHKYRSTTDKFIVESFGTIAAYGGNAAMMH
;
A
#
# COMPACT_ATOMS: atom_id res chain seq x y z
N MET A 1 -26.12 -7.69 11.08
CA MET A 1 -26.62 -8.55 9.97
C MET A 1 -25.50 -8.69 8.98
N SER A 2 -25.14 -9.89 8.61
CA SER A 2 -24.13 -10.11 7.59
C SER A 2 -24.58 -9.52 6.25
N MET A 3 -23.79 -8.59 5.70
CA MET A 3 -24.07 -7.97 4.39
C MET A 3 -23.46 -8.86 3.30
N ASN A 4 -24.24 -9.78 2.75
CA ASN A 4 -23.74 -10.85 1.89
C ASN A 4 -23.68 -10.47 0.39
N SER A 5 -24.26 -9.35 -0.02
CA SER A 5 -24.31 -8.94 -1.42
C SER A 5 -23.88 -7.48 -1.62
N VAL A 6 -23.36 -7.17 -2.82
CA VAL A 6 -22.98 -5.80 -3.20
C VAL A 6 -24.13 -4.81 -3.03
N PRO A 7 -25.38 -5.10 -3.46
CA PRO A 7 -26.51 -4.19 -3.23
C PRO A 7 -26.79 -3.88 -1.74
N GLU A 8 -26.65 -4.88 -0.84
CA GLU A 8 -26.83 -4.66 0.60
C GLU A 8 -25.73 -3.77 1.17
N ARG A 9 -24.47 -3.98 0.75
CA ARG A 9 -23.32 -3.17 1.16
C ARG A 9 -23.45 -1.73 0.68
N LEU A 10 -23.90 -1.50 -0.55
CA LEU A 10 -24.16 -0.17 -1.09
C LEU A 10 -25.32 0.53 -0.38
N ALA A 11 -26.39 -0.20 -0.06
CA ALA A 11 -27.49 0.37 0.70
C ALA A 11 -27.04 0.80 2.13
N ALA A 12 -26.22 -0.02 2.80
CA ALA A 12 -25.66 0.32 4.10
C ALA A 12 -24.72 1.54 4.02
N LEU A 13 -23.84 1.58 3.01
CA LEU A 13 -22.93 2.71 2.79
C LEU A 13 -23.70 4.01 2.55
N ARG A 14 -24.75 4.00 1.71
CA ARG A 14 -25.61 5.18 1.50
C ARG A 14 -26.34 5.61 2.77
N ALA A 15 -26.78 4.65 3.59
CA ALA A 15 -27.40 4.97 4.88
C ALA A 15 -26.40 5.67 5.83
N ALA A 16 -25.17 5.17 5.92
CA ALA A 16 -24.09 5.78 6.69
C ALA A 16 -23.67 7.15 6.13
N MET A 17 -23.55 7.30 4.80
CA MET A 17 -23.31 8.59 4.14
C MET A 17 -24.38 9.61 4.55
N LYS A 18 -25.66 9.24 4.46
CA LYS A 18 -26.78 10.12 4.85
C LYS A 18 -26.73 10.50 6.32
N ALA A 19 -26.46 9.55 7.22
CA ALA A 19 -26.34 9.79 8.65
C ALA A 19 -25.19 10.77 8.98
N ASN A 20 -24.11 10.71 8.21
CA ASN A 20 -22.93 11.56 8.35
C ASN A 20 -22.99 12.87 7.54
N GLY A 21 -24.07 13.11 6.77
CA GLY A 21 -24.23 14.29 5.91
C GLY A 21 -23.18 14.36 4.80
N VAL A 22 -22.89 13.22 4.17
CA VAL A 22 -21.97 13.05 3.03
C VAL A 22 -22.80 12.75 1.80
N ASP A 23 -22.52 13.45 0.70
CA ASP A 23 -23.27 13.36 -0.56
C ASP A 23 -22.63 12.39 -1.55
N VAL A 24 -21.30 12.31 -1.52
CA VAL A 24 -20.45 11.43 -2.35
C VAL A 24 -19.42 10.76 -1.45
N TYR A 25 -19.17 9.48 -1.63
CA TYR A 25 -18.13 8.75 -0.90
C TYR A 25 -17.16 8.09 -1.86
N LEU A 26 -15.86 8.30 -1.64
CA LEU A 26 -14.77 7.75 -2.45
C LEU A 26 -14.01 6.69 -1.66
N ILE A 27 -13.86 5.51 -2.25
CA ILE A 27 -13.01 4.42 -1.76
C ILE A 27 -11.91 4.21 -2.79
N PRO A 28 -10.69 4.71 -2.58
CA PRO A 28 -9.55 4.39 -3.43
C PRO A 28 -9.03 2.99 -3.13
N VAL A 29 -8.35 2.36 -4.08
CA VAL A 29 -7.44 1.25 -3.77
C VAL A 29 -6.23 1.86 -3.07
N GLY A 30 -6.03 1.50 -1.82
CA GLY A 30 -4.94 2.05 -1.01
C GLY A 30 -4.93 1.54 0.43
N ASP A 31 -3.78 1.69 1.05
CA ASP A 31 -3.53 1.46 2.46
C ASP A 31 -2.82 2.67 3.08
N PRO A 32 -2.57 2.69 4.39
CA PRO A 32 -1.89 3.82 5.04
C PRO A 32 -0.46 4.09 4.55
N HIS A 33 0.13 3.19 3.77
CA HIS A 33 1.54 3.18 3.40
C HIS A 33 1.78 3.36 1.89
N ALA A 34 0.73 3.53 1.09
CA ALA A 34 0.78 3.55 -0.37
C ALA A 34 1.49 2.30 -0.93
N SER A 35 1.12 1.13 -0.41
CA SER A 35 1.62 -0.17 -0.88
C SER A 35 1.07 -0.50 -2.25
N GLU A 36 1.88 -1.17 -3.08
CA GLU A 36 1.44 -1.68 -4.38
C GLU A 36 0.47 -2.87 -4.20
N TYR A 37 0.83 -3.80 -3.32
CA TYR A 37 -0.03 -4.91 -2.92
C TYR A 37 -0.59 -4.64 -1.54
N LEU A 38 -1.92 -4.72 -1.41
CA LEU A 38 -2.59 -4.37 -0.16
C LEU A 38 -2.71 -5.58 0.76
N PRO A 39 -2.54 -5.41 2.07
CA PRO A 39 -3.07 -6.36 3.02
C PRO A 39 -4.59 -6.53 2.82
N GLU A 40 -5.09 -7.75 2.95
CA GLU A 40 -6.52 -8.05 2.77
C GLU A 40 -7.45 -7.16 3.61
N HIS A 41 -6.97 -6.68 4.75
CA HIS A 41 -7.69 -5.73 5.62
C HIS A 41 -8.12 -4.45 4.88
N TYR A 42 -7.33 -4.00 3.89
CA TYR A 42 -7.54 -2.76 3.15
C TYR A 42 -8.19 -2.96 1.77
N THR A 43 -8.74 -4.14 1.48
CA THR A 43 -9.45 -4.42 0.22
C THR A 43 -10.90 -3.92 0.23
N SER A 44 -11.15 -2.74 0.82
CA SER A 44 -12.50 -2.15 0.96
C SER A 44 -13.18 -1.93 -0.39
N LEU A 45 -12.45 -1.52 -1.43
CA LEU A 45 -13.00 -1.36 -2.76
C LEU A 45 -13.62 -2.68 -3.24
N THR A 46 -12.88 -3.79 -3.12
CA THR A 46 -13.37 -5.13 -3.47
C THR A 46 -14.59 -5.53 -2.65
N TYR A 47 -14.56 -5.28 -1.34
CA TYR A 47 -15.70 -5.60 -0.48
C TYR A 47 -16.98 -4.87 -0.91
N PHE A 48 -16.92 -3.57 -1.17
CA PHE A 48 -18.10 -2.78 -1.50
C PHE A 48 -18.54 -2.91 -2.96
N SER A 49 -17.63 -3.13 -3.90
CA SER A 49 -17.95 -3.19 -5.34
C SER A 49 -18.02 -4.60 -5.92
N GLY A 50 -17.35 -5.58 -5.30
CA GLY A 50 -17.15 -6.92 -5.87
C GLY A 50 -16.05 -6.97 -6.94
N PHE A 51 -15.37 -5.86 -7.23
CA PHE A 51 -14.31 -5.77 -8.22
C PHE A 51 -12.93 -5.98 -7.59
N HIS A 52 -12.12 -6.88 -8.18
CA HIS A 52 -10.78 -7.23 -7.73
C HIS A 52 -9.73 -6.62 -8.65
N GLY A 53 -9.57 -5.31 -8.65
CA GLY A 53 -8.58 -4.64 -9.49
C GLY A 53 -7.68 -3.72 -8.67
N GLU A 54 -6.43 -3.63 -9.09
CA GLU A 54 -5.47 -2.67 -8.59
C GLU A 54 -5.64 -1.31 -9.29
N ASN A 55 -5.00 -0.27 -8.78
CA ASN A 55 -5.02 1.09 -9.35
C ASN A 55 -6.42 1.56 -9.73
N SER A 56 -7.37 1.38 -8.82
CA SER A 56 -8.79 1.64 -9.06
C SER A 56 -9.36 2.59 -8.01
N ASN A 57 -10.49 3.18 -8.33
CA ASN A 57 -11.25 4.05 -7.43
C ASN A 57 -12.72 3.69 -7.52
N PHE A 58 -13.43 3.72 -6.41
CA PHE A 58 -14.86 3.48 -6.35
C PHE A 58 -15.58 4.68 -5.75
N VAL A 59 -16.49 5.25 -6.51
CA VAL A 59 -17.29 6.43 -6.10
C VAL A 59 -18.74 6.02 -5.94
N VAL A 60 -19.30 6.35 -4.78
CA VAL A 60 -20.71 6.09 -4.45
C VAL A 60 -21.41 7.42 -4.19
N THR A 61 -22.52 7.67 -4.87
CA THR A 61 -23.46 8.74 -4.60
C THR A 61 -24.74 8.19 -3.98
N MET A 62 -25.69 9.04 -3.64
CA MET A 62 -26.98 8.59 -3.10
C MET A 62 -27.80 7.75 -4.08
N THR A 63 -27.52 7.81 -5.39
CA THR A 63 -28.33 7.18 -6.45
C THR A 63 -27.53 6.35 -7.43
N GLU A 64 -26.23 6.57 -7.54
CA GLU A 64 -25.35 5.94 -8.53
C GLU A 64 -24.06 5.47 -7.86
N SER A 65 -23.37 4.54 -8.52
CA SER A 65 -22.03 4.13 -8.14
C SER A 65 -21.20 3.81 -9.39
N ALA A 66 -19.91 4.11 -9.33
CA ALA A 66 -19.00 3.90 -10.46
C ALA A 66 -17.62 3.46 -9.99
N VAL A 67 -17.01 2.51 -10.72
CA VAL A 67 -15.63 2.07 -10.51
C VAL A 67 -14.76 2.48 -11.69
N TRP A 68 -13.62 3.09 -11.40
CA TRP A 68 -12.57 3.37 -12.38
C TRP A 68 -11.60 2.21 -12.39
N ALA A 69 -11.37 1.64 -13.56
CA ALA A 69 -10.37 0.60 -13.77
C ALA A 69 -9.45 0.98 -14.93
N ASP A 70 -8.17 0.60 -14.84
CA ASP A 70 -7.23 0.78 -15.95
C ASP A 70 -7.36 -0.33 -17.01
N GLY A 71 -6.67 -0.16 -18.15
CA GLY A 71 -6.81 -1.04 -19.32
C GLY A 71 -6.51 -2.52 -19.07
N ARG A 72 -5.76 -2.85 -18.03
CA ARG A 72 -5.46 -4.24 -17.65
C ARG A 72 -6.69 -4.99 -17.16
N TYR A 73 -7.64 -4.26 -16.56
CA TYR A 73 -8.79 -4.81 -15.83
C TYR A 73 -10.14 -4.60 -16.52
N PHE A 74 -10.23 -4.00 -17.72
CA PHE A 74 -11.53 -3.71 -18.37
C PHE A 74 -12.42 -4.95 -18.50
N VAL A 75 -11.85 -6.06 -19.01
CA VAL A 75 -12.63 -7.30 -19.23
C VAL A 75 -13.03 -7.95 -17.91
N GLN A 76 -12.14 -7.93 -16.92
CA GLN A 76 -12.41 -8.46 -15.59
C GLN A 76 -13.50 -7.64 -14.89
N ALA A 77 -13.37 -6.32 -14.89
CA ALA A 77 -14.34 -5.43 -14.26
C ALA A 77 -15.73 -5.60 -14.86
N GLU A 78 -15.85 -5.68 -16.20
CA GLU A 78 -17.14 -5.93 -16.89
C GLU A 78 -17.82 -7.22 -16.40
N LYS A 79 -17.03 -8.28 -16.14
CA LYS A 79 -17.55 -9.56 -15.65
C LYS A 79 -17.94 -9.51 -14.17
N GLU A 80 -17.07 -8.93 -13.33
CA GLU A 80 -17.23 -8.96 -11.87
C GLU A 80 -18.37 -8.05 -11.39
N ILE A 81 -18.57 -6.88 -12.01
CA ILE A 81 -19.66 -5.97 -11.66
C ILE A 81 -20.96 -6.27 -12.42
N ALA A 82 -20.97 -7.27 -13.31
CA ALA A 82 -22.15 -7.63 -14.09
C ALA A 82 -23.35 -7.95 -13.18
N GLY A 83 -24.52 -7.37 -13.51
CA GLY A 83 -25.75 -7.56 -12.73
C GLY A 83 -25.85 -6.68 -11.48
N THR A 84 -24.87 -5.84 -11.21
CA THR A 84 -24.93 -4.77 -10.19
C THR A 84 -25.35 -3.44 -10.81
N GLU A 85 -25.58 -2.42 -9.99
CA GLU A 85 -25.83 -1.05 -10.46
C GLU A 85 -24.54 -0.28 -10.83
N ILE A 86 -23.36 -0.88 -10.57
CA ILE A 86 -22.06 -0.20 -10.68
C ILE A 86 -21.71 0.06 -12.14
N GLN A 87 -21.36 1.29 -12.47
CA GLN A 87 -20.91 1.70 -13.80
C GLN A 87 -19.39 1.55 -13.92
N LEU A 88 -18.91 0.92 -14.99
CA LEU A 88 -17.48 0.87 -15.29
C LEU A 88 -17.03 2.15 -15.99
N GLN A 89 -16.05 2.82 -15.43
CA GLN A 89 -15.33 3.94 -16.02
C GLN A 89 -13.96 3.44 -16.49
N LYS A 90 -13.79 3.31 -17.81
CA LYS A 90 -12.55 2.82 -18.43
C LYS A 90 -11.51 3.93 -18.46
N MET A 91 -10.55 3.92 -17.53
CA MET A 91 -9.55 4.97 -17.38
C MET A 91 -8.76 5.18 -18.67
N GLY A 92 -8.61 6.44 -19.07
CA GLY A 92 -7.85 6.83 -20.27
C GLY A 92 -8.60 6.72 -21.60
N GLU A 93 -9.82 6.16 -21.61
CA GLU A 93 -10.65 6.12 -22.82
C GLU A 93 -11.28 7.49 -23.11
N PRO A 94 -11.44 7.84 -24.41
CA PRO A 94 -12.03 9.12 -24.80
C PRO A 94 -13.43 9.34 -24.21
N GLY A 95 -13.63 10.48 -23.54
CA GLY A 95 -14.92 10.84 -22.96
C GLY A 95 -15.18 10.27 -21.57
N VAL A 96 -14.29 9.48 -21.03
CA VAL A 96 -14.34 9.00 -19.64
C VAL A 96 -13.74 10.06 -18.71
N PRO A 97 -14.50 10.59 -17.73
CA PRO A 97 -13.98 11.60 -16.81
C PRO A 97 -12.96 11.01 -15.84
N THR A 98 -12.04 11.83 -15.35
CA THR A 98 -11.25 11.46 -14.17
C THR A 98 -12.15 11.34 -12.93
N VAL A 99 -11.62 10.76 -11.86
CA VAL A 99 -12.37 10.65 -10.58
C VAL A 99 -12.72 12.03 -10.05
N GLU A 100 -11.79 12.99 -10.13
CA GLU A 100 -11.98 14.36 -9.68
C GLU A 100 -13.06 15.08 -10.51
N GLU A 101 -13.01 14.95 -11.83
CA GLU A 101 -13.99 15.55 -12.74
C GLU A 101 -15.39 14.97 -12.48
N TYR A 102 -15.49 13.65 -12.27
CA TYR A 102 -16.75 13.00 -11.95
C TYR A 102 -17.29 13.45 -10.60
N CYS A 103 -16.47 13.44 -9.56
CA CYS A 103 -16.85 13.93 -8.23
C CYS A 103 -17.32 15.39 -8.29
N ALA A 104 -16.61 16.25 -9.02
CA ALA A 104 -17.05 17.64 -9.25
C ALA A 104 -18.37 17.74 -9.99
N LYS A 105 -18.65 16.83 -10.93
CA LYS A 105 -19.93 16.79 -11.67
C LYS A 105 -21.10 16.41 -10.76
N VAL A 106 -20.95 15.33 -9.97
CA VAL A 106 -22.05 14.73 -9.20
C VAL A 106 -22.28 15.35 -7.83
N LEU A 107 -21.27 16.04 -7.25
CA LEU A 107 -21.43 16.68 -5.96
C LEU A 107 -22.43 17.85 -6.07
N PRO A 108 -23.43 17.98 -5.18
CA PRO A 108 -24.30 19.15 -5.12
C PRO A 108 -23.52 20.41 -4.68
N GLU A 109 -24.08 21.57 -4.92
CA GLU A 109 -23.54 22.87 -4.44
C GLU A 109 -23.38 22.85 -2.92
N GLY A 110 -22.20 23.19 -2.42
CA GLY A 110 -21.88 23.15 -0.99
C GLY A 110 -21.83 21.73 -0.39
N GLY A 111 -21.89 20.69 -1.23
CA GLY A 111 -21.91 19.28 -0.81
C GLY A 111 -20.61 18.81 -0.18
N LYS A 112 -20.67 17.59 0.39
CA LYS A 112 -19.51 16.96 1.06
C LYS A 112 -19.14 15.65 0.39
N LEU A 113 -17.86 15.54 0.04
CA LEU A 113 -17.24 14.28 -0.38
C LEU A 113 -16.55 13.65 0.83
N GLY A 114 -16.97 12.42 1.16
CA GLY A 114 -16.39 11.62 2.24
C GLY A 114 -15.32 10.66 1.70
N LEU A 115 -14.30 10.39 2.51
CA LEU A 115 -13.28 9.36 2.25
C LEU A 115 -12.54 9.01 3.55
N CYS A 116 -11.89 7.83 3.58
CA CYS A 116 -10.95 7.50 4.63
C CYS A 116 -9.61 8.21 4.41
N GLY A 117 -9.20 9.05 5.36
CA GLY A 117 -7.95 9.80 5.26
C GLY A 117 -6.68 8.93 5.38
N LEU A 118 -6.78 7.72 5.93
CA LEU A 118 -5.66 6.79 6.03
C LEU A 118 -5.36 6.06 4.71
N THR A 119 -6.38 5.82 3.88
CA THR A 119 -6.22 5.09 2.62
C THR A 119 -6.10 6.00 1.39
N ALA A 120 -6.44 7.28 1.52
CA ALA A 120 -6.30 8.27 0.46
C ALA A 120 -4.98 9.05 0.59
N SER A 121 -4.21 9.17 -0.50
CA SER A 121 -3.03 10.02 -0.52
C SER A 121 -3.39 11.51 -0.41
N CYS A 122 -2.50 12.32 0.17
CA CYS A 122 -2.68 13.77 0.22
C CYS A 122 -2.81 14.38 -1.19
N GLY A 123 -2.06 13.86 -2.16
CA GLY A 123 -2.12 14.31 -3.56
C GLY A 123 -3.51 14.12 -4.18
N LEU A 124 -4.12 12.94 -3.97
CA LEU A 124 -5.49 12.66 -4.43
C LEU A 124 -6.48 13.65 -3.80
N VAL A 125 -6.41 13.82 -2.48
CA VAL A 125 -7.35 14.70 -1.77
C VAL A 125 -7.22 16.16 -2.21
N ARG A 126 -6.00 16.66 -2.38
CA ARG A 126 -5.76 18.02 -2.92
C ARG A 126 -6.28 18.18 -4.35
N GLY A 127 -6.15 17.15 -5.19
CA GLY A 127 -6.75 17.12 -6.52
C GLY A 127 -8.27 17.25 -6.47
N LEU A 128 -8.91 16.51 -5.57
CA LEU A 128 -10.35 16.58 -5.31
C LEU A 128 -10.77 17.96 -4.76
N GLU A 129 -10.08 18.48 -3.75
CA GLU A 129 -10.37 19.82 -3.19
C GLU A 129 -10.38 20.88 -4.29
N LYS A 130 -9.35 20.89 -5.14
CA LYS A 130 -9.26 21.81 -6.27
C LYS A 130 -10.42 21.63 -7.27
N ALA A 131 -10.80 20.39 -7.59
CA ALA A 131 -11.90 20.13 -8.52
C ALA A 131 -13.27 20.55 -7.95
N LEU A 132 -13.42 20.50 -6.62
CA LEU A 132 -14.67 20.83 -5.93
C LEU A 132 -14.83 22.34 -5.60
N GLU A 133 -13.79 23.16 -5.77
CA GLU A 133 -13.83 24.60 -5.45
C GLU A 133 -14.98 25.35 -6.12
N ALA A 134 -15.22 25.07 -7.40
CA ALA A 134 -16.29 25.74 -8.19
C ALA A 134 -17.70 25.52 -7.65
N LYS A 135 -17.90 24.46 -6.86
CA LYS A 135 -19.17 24.10 -6.21
C LYS A 135 -19.16 24.36 -4.71
N HIS A 136 -18.15 25.04 -4.18
CA HIS A 136 -17.97 25.22 -2.74
C HIS A 136 -18.01 23.88 -1.97
N GLY A 137 -17.60 22.79 -2.64
CA GLY A 137 -17.57 21.44 -2.09
C GLY A 137 -16.50 21.31 -1.00
N ARG A 138 -16.70 20.36 -0.10
CA ARG A 138 -15.78 20.12 1.03
C ARG A 138 -15.45 18.65 1.15
N ILE A 139 -14.20 18.37 1.52
CA ILE A 139 -13.80 17.03 1.95
C ILE A 139 -14.20 16.81 3.41
N LYS A 140 -14.72 15.63 3.70
CA LYS A 140 -14.97 15.15 5.06
C LYS A 140 -14.25 13.82 5.25
N THR A 141 -13.23 13.81 6.10
CA THR A 141 -12.54 12.56 6.47
C THR A 141 -13.37 11.78 7.48
N LEU A 142 -13.70 10.55 7.15
CA LEU A 142 -14.36 9.57 8.01
C LEU A 142 -14.12 8.18 7.43
N ASP A 143 -14.08 7.18 8.28
CA ASP A 143 -13.87 5.78 7.88
C ASP A 143 -15.18 5.00 7.95
N LEU A 144 -15.95 5.04 6.86
CA LEU A 144 -17.18 4.24 6.75
C LEU A 144 -16.89 2.79 6.40
N GLU A 145 -15.72 2.49 5.87
CA GLU A 145 -15.27 1.14 5.55
C GLU A 145 -15.09 0.33 6.85
N ASP A 146 -14.42 0.91 7.83
CA ASP A 146 -14.20 0.27 9.14
C ASP A 146 -15.50 0.14 9.94
N GLU A 147 -16.37 1.16 9.87
CA GLU A 147 -17.67 1.16 10.52
C GLU A 147 -18.59 0.05 9.99
N LEU A 148 -18.57 -0.21 8.67
CA LEU A 148 -19.53 -1.08 8.01
C LEU A 148 -19.00 -2.50 7.75
N TRP A 149 -17.71 -2.65 7.46
CA TRP A 149 -17.12 -3.96 7.21
C TRP A 149 -16.54 -4.57 8.48
N THR A 150 -17.41 -4.96 9.41
CA THR A 150 -17.01 -5.54 10.70
C THR A 150 -17.03 -7.06 10.70
N GLU A 151 -17.95 -7.69 9.96
CA GLU A 151 -18.09 -9.13 9.90
C GLU A 151 -17.25 -9.70 8.73
N GLY A 152 -16.35 -10.64 9.04
CA GLY A 152 -15.48 -11.27 8.05
C GLY A 152 -14.37 -10.38 7.51
N ARG A 153 -14.14 -9.18 8.07
CA ARG A 153 -12.99 -8.37 7.68
C ARG A 153 -11.71 -9.02 8.17
N PRO A 154 -10.73 -9.23 7.29
CA PRO A 154 -9.43 -9.74 7.70
C PRO A 154 -8.79 -8.85 8.74
N ALA A 155 -8.12 -9.45 9.72
CA ALA A 155 -7.36 -8.68 10.71
C ALA A 155 -6.16 -7.98 10.05
N LEU A 156 -5.66 -6.93 10.70
CA LEU A 156 -4.37 -6.36 10.31
C LEU A 156 -3.27 -7.42 10.41
N PRO A 157 -2.34 -7.48 9.46
CA PRO A 157 -1.23 -8.40 9.53
C PRO A 157 -0.41 -8.22 10.82
N ALA A 158 -0.04 -9.34 11.44
CA ALA A 158 0.75 -9.34 12.68
C ALA A 158 1.85 -10.41 12.63
N THR A 159 2.49 -10.57 11.49
CA THR A 159 3.58 -11.54 11.34
C THR A 159 4.81 -11.10 12.16
N PRO A 160 5.63 -12.04 12.66
CA PRO A 160 6.82 -11.68 13.42
C PRO A 160 7.75 -10.76 12.63
N ALA A 161 8.17 -9.66 13.25
CA ALA A 161 9.10 -8.72 12.64
C ALA A 161 10.54 -9.04 13.07
N TRP A 162 11.47 -9.08 12.11
CA TRP A 162 12.87 -9.45 12.28
C TRP A 162 13.80 -8.51 11.53
N ILE A 163 15.12 -8.54 11.82
CA ILE A 163 16.11 -7.70 11.17
C ILE A 163 16.94 -8.51 10.18
N LEU A 164 17.03 -8.03 8.94
CA LEU A 164 17.98 -8.57 7.97
C LEU A 164 19.40 -8.25 8.43
N PRO A 165 20.28 -9.25 8.63
CA PRO A 165 21.63 -9.04 9.11
C PRO A 165 22.45 -8.12 8.20
N LYS A 166 23.37 -7.34 8.79
CA LYS A 166 24.27 -6.42 8.06
C LYS A 166 25.08 -7.13 6.96
N GLU A 167 25.39 -8.42 7.14
CA GLU A 167 26.09 -9.23 6.14
C GLU A 167 25.34 -9.35 4.81
N TYR A 168 24.00 -9.16 4.81
CA TYR A 168 23.16 -9.10 3.60
C TYR A 168 22.81 -7.66 3.20
N ALA A 169 22.65 -6.76 4.17
CA ALA A 169 22.23 -5.40 3.93
C ALA A 169 23.38 -4.41 3.64
N GLY A 170 24.62 -4.78 3.95
CA GLY A 170 25.82 -3.96 3.79
C GLY A 170 25.99 -2.88 4.84
N PHE A 171 24.92 -2.21 5.24
CA PHE A 171 24.90 -1.16 6.26
C PHE A 171 23.96 -1.51 7.40
N SER A 172 24.31 -1.08 8.62
CA SER A 172 23.44 -1.16 9.79
C SER A 172 22.32 -0.09 9.71
N PRO A 173 21.24 -0.24 10.50
CA PRO A 173 20.22 0.82 10.62
C PRO A 173 20.81 2.17 11.04
N ALA A 174 21.76 2.20 11.99
CA ALA A 174 22.40 3.44 12.43
C ALA A 174 23.17 4.15 11.29
N GLU A 175 23.91 3.38 10.46
CA GLU A 175 24.61 3.93 9.30
C GLU A 175 23.64 4.51 8.27
N LYS A 176 22.53 3.82 7.96
CA LYS A 176 21.51 4.29 7.03
C LYS A 176 20.74 5.50 7.58
N LEU A 177 20.42 5.52 8.88
CA LEU A 177 19.83 6.70 9.54
C LEU A 177 20.78 7.90 9.47
N GLY A 178 22.09 7.70 9.63
CA GLY A 178 23.09 8.74 9.45
C GLY A 178 23.10 9.31 8.02
N GLN A 179 23.02 8.44 7.02
CA GLN A 179 22.94 8.84 5.61
C GLN A 179 21.63 9.64 5.33
N LEU A 180 20.47 9.17 5.83
CA LEU A 180 19.22 9.88 5.69
C LEU A 180 19.27 11.28 6.33
N ARG A 181 19.77 11.38 7.56
CA ARG A 181 19.94 12.67 8.27
C ARG A 181 20.81 13.67 7.49
N ALA A 182 21.90 13.17 6.89
CA ALA A 182 22.74 14.00 6.02
C ALA A 182 21.96 14.49 4.80
N LYS A 183 21.16 13.62 4.18
CA LYS A 183 20.34 13.96 3.00
C LYS A 183 19.22 14.93 3.33
N LEU A 184 18.54 14.74 4.46
CA LEU A 184 17.52 15.68 4.94
C LEU A 184 18.12 17.08 5.15
N LYS A 185 19.30 17.19 5.74
CA LYS A 185 20.00 18.45 5.91
C LYS A 185 20.31 19.14 4.57
N GLU A 186 20.75 18.39 3.55
CA GLU A 186 20.98 18.93 2.19
C GLU A 186 19.69 19.50 1.59
N LEU A 187 18.55 18.84 1.84
CA LEU A 187 17.22 19.26 1.39
C LEU A 187 16.62 20.40 2.23
N GLY A 188 17.32 20.85 3.27
CA GLY A 188 16.83 21.86 4.21
C GLY A 188 15.65 21.36 5.05
N CYS A 189 15.64 20.07 5.35
CA CYS A 189 14.71 19.42 6.28
C CYS A 189 15.45 18.96 7.53
N THR A 190 14.73 18.86 8.65
CA THR A 190 15.27 18.34 9.90
C THR A 190 14.66 17.01 10.27
N ALA A 191 13.48 16.68 9.74
CA ALA A 191 12.79 15.44 10.06
C ALA A 191 12.11 14.82 8.83
N GLN A 192 11.79 13.53 8.95
CA GLN A 192 10.92 12.80 8.00
C GLN A 192 10.09 11.79 8.78
N LEU A 193 8.80 11.69 8.43
CA LEU A 193 7.99 10.55 8.79
C LEU A 193 7.98 9.58 7.60
N VAL A 194 8.72 8.48 7.72
CA VAL A 194 8.81 7.44 6.71
C VAL A 194 7.59 6.55 6.82
N GLY A 195 6.73 6.56 5.82
CA GLY A 195 5.50 5.76 5.76
C GLY A 195 5.57 4.64 4.73
N LYS A 196 6.35 4.77 3.64
CA LYS A 196 6.48 3.71 2.63
C LYS A 196 7.22 2.51 3.21
N LEU A 197 6.58 1.32 3.14
CA LEU A 197 7.07 0.10 3.78
C LEU A 197 8.40 -0.39 3.19
N ASP A 198 8.58 -0.27 1.89
CA ASP A 198 9.81 -0.63 1.19
C ASP A 198 11.00 0.27 1.60
N ASN A 199 10.76 1.58 1.76
CA ASN A 199 11.75 2.54 2.24
C ASN A 199 12.12 2.26 3.70
N LEU A 200 11.12 1.97 4.54
CA LEU A 200 11.32 1.63 5.95
C LEU A 200 12.07 0.30 6.10
N ALA A 201 11.69 -0.72 5.32
CA ALA A 201 12.35 -2.02 5.31
C ALA A 201 13.84 -1.91 4.95
N TRP A 202 14.19 -1.05 3.99
CA TRP A 202 15.58 -0.76 3.64
C TRP A 202 16.28 0.05 4.74
N LEU A 203 15.66 1.12 5.24
CA LEU A 203 16.26 2.04 6.22
C LEU A 203 16.66 1.33 7.52
N LEU A 204 15.76 0.50 8.04
CA LEU A 204 15.93 -0.18 9.33
C LEU A 204 16.34 -1.65 9.20
N ASN A 205 16.57 -2.16 8.00
CA ASN A 205 16.75 -3.59 7.73
C ASN A 205 15.59 -4.46 8.27
N LEU A 206 14.44 -3.86 8.51
CA LEU A 206 13.28 -4.50 9.12
C LEU A 206 12.53 -5.34 8.09
N ARG A 207 12.12 -6.54 8.48
CA ARG A 207 11.34 -7.47 7.65
C ARG A 207 10.20 -8.05 8.44
N ALA A 208 9.10 -8.33 7.76
CA ALA A 208 7.98 -9.16 8.20
C ALA A 208 7.23 -9.64 6.95
N MET A 209 6.27 -10.54 7.10
CA MET A 209 5.51 -11.08 5.98
C MET A 209 4.09 -10.50 5.95
N ASP A 210 3.96 -9.19 6.06
CA ASP A 210 2.66 -8.51 6.10
C ASP A 210 2.06 -8.26 4.73
N ILE A 211 2.90 -8.17 3.72
CA ILE A 211 2.53 -7.97 2.31
C ILE A 211 2.94 -9.22 1.52
N GLU A 212 2.07 -9.69 0.68
CA GLU A 212 2.32 -10.83 -0.19
C GLU A 212 3.55 -10.59 -1.08
N CYS A 213 4.36 -11.60 -1.27
CA CYS A 213 5.61 -11.58 -2.06
C CYS A 213 6.64 -10.50 -1.66
N THR A 214 6.36 -9.69 -0.65
CA THR A 214 7.23 -8.60 -0.20
C THR A 214 7.41 -8.64 1.31
N PRO A 215 8.63 -8.92 1.82
CA PRO A 215 8.84 -9.10 3.26
C PRO A 215 8.88 -7.75 4.01
N TYR A 216 7.78 -7.02 3.99
CA TYR A 216 7.63 -5.71 4.65
C TYR A 216 6.85 -5.84 5.95
N ALA A 217 7.18 -4.96 6.90
CA ALA A 217 6.44 -4.78 8.15
C ALA A 217 5.56 -3.53 8.06
N MET A 218 4.29 -3.63 8.37
CA MET A 218 3.43 -2.45 8.53
C MET A 218 3.92 -1.62 9.72
N ALA A 219 4.49 -0.46 9.42
CA ALA A 219 5.09 0.42 10.40
C ALA A 219 5.31 1.84 9.84
N TYR A 220 5.51 2.81 10.74
CA TYR A 220 6.04 4.14 10.41
C TYR A 220 7.36 4.35 11.15
N CYS A 221 8.21 5.22 10.64
CA CYS A 221 9.40 5.64 11.38
C CYS A 221 9.54 7.17 11.32
N TYR A 222 9.53 7.81 12.48
CA TYR A 222 9.83 9.24 12.60
C TYR A 222 11.30 9.44 12.89
N VAL A 223 11.99 10.14 12.01
CA VAL A 223 13.43 10.39 12.08
C VAL A 223 13.67 11.88 12.24
N THR A 224 14.43 12.25 13.30
CA THR A 224 14.94 13.60 13.53
C THR A 224 16.50 13.54 13.64
N PRO A 225 17.20 14.66 13.84
CA PRO A 225 18.67 14.65 13.97
C PRO A 225 19.17 13.72 15.08
N ASP A 226 18.43 13.56 16.14
CA ASP A 226 18.82 12.86 17.38
C ASP A 226 17.91 11.68 17.74
N ARG A 227 16.72 11.56 17.13
CA ARG A 227 15.74 10.50 17.41
C ARG A 227 15.43 9.67 16.18
N ALA A 228 15.09 8.39 16.41
CA ALA A 228 14.40 7.54 15.46
C ALA A 228 13.35 6.74 16.24
N VAL A 229 12.07 6.91 15.93
CA VAL A 229 10.94 6.24 16.60
C VAL A 229 10.23 5.38 15.59
N LEU A 230 10.24 4.06 15.82
CA LEU A 230 9.53 3.08 15.00
C LEU A 230 8.15 2.80 15.61
N PHE A 231 7.09 3.13 14.89
CA PHE A 231 5.72 2.82 15.24
C PHE A 231 5.32 1.50 14.59
N ILE A 232 5.19 0.46 15.40
CA ILE A 232 4.86 -0.91 14.99
C ILE A 232 4.08 -1.57 16.12
N HIS A 233 3.23 -2.55 15.84
CA HIS A 233 2.64 -3.36 16.90
C HIS A 233 3.76 -4.10 17.64
N THR A 234 4.16 -3.61 18.80
CA THR A 234 5.40 -3.99 19.50
C THR A 234 5.45 -5.45 19.89
N ALA A 235 4.30 -6.08 20.15
CA ALA A 235 4.19 -7.49 20.51
C ALA A 235 4.69 -8.46 19.44
N ARG A 236 4.80 -8.03 18.18
CA ARG A 236 5.28 -8.86 17.05
C ARG A 236 6.77 -8.70 16.75
N VAL A 237 7.43 -7.74 17.37
CA VAL A 237 8.88 -7.54 17.20
C VAL A 237 9.62 -8.59 17.99
N THR A 238 10.45 -9.41 17.32
CA THR A 238 11.20 -10.44 18.04
C THR A 238 12.18 -9.81 19.04
N PRO A 239 12.52 -10.50 20.15
CA PRO A 239 13.45 -9.97 21.13
C PRO A 239 14.81 -9.55 20.53
N GLU A 240 15.29 -10.32 19.56
CA GLU A 240 16.53 -10.07 18.83
C GLU A 240 16.40 -8.82 17.95
N ALA A 241 15.30 -8.67 17.25
CA ALA A 241 15.03 -7.49 16.42
C ALA A 241 14.91 -6.22 17.28
N LYS A 242 14.24 -6.32 18.43
CA LYS A 242 14.13 -5.22 19.39
C LYS A 242 15.51 -4.78 19.90
N ALA A 243 16.31 -5.74 20.34
CA ALA A 243 17.65 -5.45 20.85
C ALA A 243 18.54 -4.80 19.77
N GLU A 244 18.47 -5.29 18.53
CA GLU A 244 19.23 -4.72 17.40
C GLU A 244 18.76 -3.30 17.05
N LEU A 245 17.44 -3.04 17.02
CA LEU A 245 16.89 -1.69 16.79
C LEU A 245 17.33 -0.71 17.88
N GLU A 246 17.21 -1.11 19.15
CA GLU A 246 17.62 -0.28 20.30
C GLU A 246 19.14 0.00 20.29
N ALA A 247 19.97 -1.00 19.95
CA ALA A 247 21.42 -0.83 19.80
C ALA A 247 21.79 0.14 18.65
N ASN A 248 20.92 0.28 17.64
CA ASN A 248 21.08 1.22 16.53
C ASN A 248 20.37 2.57 16.77
N GLY A 249 19.93 2.85 18.00
CA GLY A 249 19.31 4.13 18.38
C GLY A 249 17.87 4.32 17.93
N VAL A 250 17.14 3.23 17.70
CA VAL A 250 15.71 3.24 17.34
C VAL A 250 14.89 2.86 18.56
N THR A 251 13.94 3.71 18.95
CA THR A 251 12.94 3.42 19.99
C THR A 251 11.65 2.90 19.37
N LEU A 252 10.93 2.04 20.07
CA LEU A 252 9.68 1.47 19.61
C LEU A 252 8.49 2.17 20.25
N ALA A 253 7.42 2.39 19.48
CA ALA A 253 6.12 2.86 19.93
C ALA A 253 5.02 2.02 19.26
N GLU A 254 3.80 2.05 19.81
CA GLU A 254 2.69 1.33 19.20
C GLU A 254 2.26 1.94 17.87
N TYR A 255 1.92 1.09 16.90
CA TYR A 255 1.55 1.49 15.55
C TYR A 255 0.47 2.57 15.53
N ASP A 256 -0.60 2.36 16.28
CA ASP A 256 -1.77 3.24 16.29
C ASP A 256 -1.50 4.60 16.96
N SER A 257 -0.36 4.75 17.63
CA SER A 257 -0.01 6.01 18.32
C SER A 257 0.63 7.07 17.42
N VAL A 258 0.89 6.77 16.14
CA VAL A 258 1.65 7.66 15.25
C VAL A 258 1.01 9.04 15.07
N LEU A 259 -0.31 9.10 14.87
CA LEU A 259 -1.02 10.37 14.68
C LEU A 259 -1.00 11.21 15.95
N ASP A 260 -1.28 10.61 17.10
CA ASP A 260 -1.25 11.29 18.40
C ASP A 260 0.17 11.77 18.76
N PHE A 261 1.18 10.95 18.46
CA PHE A 261 2.57 11.32 18.66
C PHE A 261 2.96 12.54 17.80
N MET A 262 2.60 12.55 16.53
CA MET A 262 2.87 13.67 15.64
C MET A 262 2.08 14.92 16.01
N ALA A 263 0.84 14.76 16.51
CA ALA A 263 0.04 15.87 17.02
C ALA A 263 0.63 16.48 18.30
N ALA A 264 1.27 15.66 19.13
CA ALA A 264 1.89 16.08 20.40
C ALA A 264 3.35 16.56 20.25
N GLU A 265 3.95 16.53 19.06
CA GLU A 265 5.32 17.02 18.84
C GLU A 265 5.41 18.52 19.13
N THR A 266 6.35 18.90 19.98
CA THR A 266 6.55 20.31 20.42
C THR A 266 7.87 20.91 19.95
N GLU A 267 8.80 20.06 19.49
CA GLU A 267 10.08 20.54 18.99
C GLU A 267 9.92 21.04 17.54
N PRO A 268 10.39 22.26 17.23
CA PRO A 268 10.29 22.81 15.88
C PRO A 268 11.05 21.93 14.87
N GLN A 269 10.33 21.39 13.87
CA GLN A 269 10.89 20.57 12.82
C GLN A 269 10.43 21.01 11.43
N THR A 270 11.32 20.95 10.45
CA THR A 270 10.95 20.99 9.03
C THR A 270 10.85 19.55 8.54
N VAL A 271 9.62 19.07 8.39
CA VAL A 271 9.32 17.67 8.08
C VAL A 271 9.19 17.48 6.57
N LEU A 272 10.00 16.59 5.99
CA LEU A 272 9.81 16.13 4.63
C LEU A 272 8.61 15.20 4.57
N ALA A 273 7.66 15.50 3.69
CA ALA A 273 6.52 14.64 3.38
C ALA A 273 6.19 14.75 1.88
N GLU A 274 6.14 13.63 1.18
CA GLU A 274 5.77 13.56 -0.22
C GLU A 274 4.25 13.38 -0.35
N SER A 275 3.54 14.41 -0.78
CA SER A 275 2.07 14.41 -0.83
C SER A 275 1.49 13.31 -1.72
N ALA A 276 2.25 12.82 -2.71
CA ALA A 276 1.82 11.75 -3.58
C ALA A 276 1.68 10.39 -2.86
N THR A 277 2.46 10.15 -1.80
CA THR A 277 2.55 8.85 -1.13
C THR A 277 2.13 8.87 0.34
N VAL A 278 2.23 10.03 1.01
CA VAL A 278 1.77 10.18 2.39
C VAL A 278 0.24 10.24 2.43
N ASN A 279 -0.37 9.45 3.29
CA ASN A 279 -1.82 9.48 3.47
C ASN A 279 -2.30 10.81 4.06
N TYR A 280 -3.55 11.17 3.75
CA TYR A 280 -4.10 12.48 4.09
C TYR A 280 -4.24 12.70 5.60
N ALA A 281 -4.57 11.66 6.37
CA ALA A 281 -4.69 11.76 7.83
C ALA A 281 -3.35 12.17 8.47
N VAL A 282 -2.25 11.52 8.09
CA VAL A 282 -0.91 11.89 8.53
C VAL A 282 -0.58 13.32 8.09
N TYR A 283 -0.81 13.63 6.81
CA TYR A 283 -0.47 14.94 6.28
C TYR A 283 -1.20 16.07 7.00
N GLN A 284 -2.50 15.90 7.29
CA GLN A 284 -3.29 16.85 8.08
C GLN A 284 -2.73 17.08 9.48
N VAL A 285 -2.32 16.01 10.17
CA VAL A 285 -1.73 16.13 11.51
C VAL A 285 -0.43 16.92 11.44
N LEU A 286 0.42 16.67 10.45
CA LEU A 286 1.67 17.41 10.26
C LEU A 286 1.41 18.91 9.97
N GLU A 287 0.45 19.24 9.10
CA GLU A 287 0.11 20.64 8.76
C GLU A 287 -0.55 21.40 9.91
N ASN A 288 -1.35 20.70 10.72
CA ASN A 288 -2.08 21.32 11.84
C ASN A 288 -1.22 21.50 13.09
N ASN A 289 -0.04 20.89 13.18
CA ASN A 289 0.87 21.07 14.31
C ASN A 289 1.74 22.31 14.12
N ALA A 290 1.57 23.30 14.98
CA ALA A 290 2.30 24.59 14.91
C ALA A 290 3.82 24.47 15.08
N ALA A 291 4.33 23.38 15.66
CA ALA A 291 5.77 23.12 15.76
C ALA A 291 6.36 22.54 14.47
N LEU A 292 5.52 22.06 13.56
CA LEU A 292 5.98 21.40 12.33
C LEU A 292 5.78 22.30 11.11
N THR A 293 6.80 22.35 10.25
CA THR A 293 6.71 22.96 8.92
C THR A 293 6.85 21.85 7.89
N VAL A 294 5.79 21.58 7.14
CA VAL A 294 5.81 20.54 6.10
C VAL A 294 6.50 21.06 4.84
N LYS A 295 7.41 20.26 4.30
CA LYS A 295 8.07 20.48 3.02
C LYS A 295 7.73 19.34 2.08
N ASP A 296 6.89 19.63 1.08
CA ASP A 296 6.47 18.65 0.06
C ASP A 296 7.60 18.42 -0.94
N LEU A 297 8.30 17.32 -0.78
CA LEU A 297 9.44 16.91 -1.60
C LEU A 297 9.41 15.39 -1.81
N ALA A 298 10.00 14.95 -2.92
CA ALA A 298 10.21 13.53 -3.20
C ALA A 298 11.03 12.85 -2.08
N ASP A 299 10.61 11.64 -1.72
CA ASP A 299 11.28 10.85 -0.68
C ASP A 299 12.72 10.49 -1.08
N PRO A 300 13.74 10.98 -0.34
CA PRO A 300 15.15 10.71 -0.65
C PRO A 300 15.52 9.23 -0.48
N LEU A 301 14.75 8.44 0.27
CA LEU A 301 15.03 7.02 0.47
C LEU A 301 14.88 6.21 -0.83
N LEU A 302 14.00 6.64 -1.73
CA LEU A 302 13.80 5.94 -3.00
C LEU A 302 15.10 5.84 -3.84
N PRO A 303 15.79 6.93 -4.19
CA PRO A 303 17.09 6.84 -4.87
C PRO A 303 18.20 6.24 -3.98
N MET A 304 18.17 6.44 -2.66
CA MET A 304 19.17 5.88 -1.76
C MET A 304 19.16 4.34 -1.77
N LYS A 305 17.99 3.71 -1.70
CA LYS A 305 17.87 2.25 -1.78
C LYS A 305 18.05 1.73 -3.20
N GLY A 306 17.72 2.53 -4.22
CA GLY A 306 17.87 2.17 -5.62
C GLY A 306 19.32 1.97 -6.05
N VAL A 307 20.27 2.67 -5.40
CA VAL A 307 21.70 2.49 -5.63
C VAL A 307 22.25 1.44 -4.66
N LYS A 308 22.29 0.19 -5.12
CA LYS A 308 22.77 -0.94 -4.31
C LYS A 308 24.24 -0.80 -3.95
N ASN A 309 24.59 -1.12 -2.70
CA ASN A 309 25.99 -1.25 -2.26
C ASN A 309 26.60 -2.58 -2.74
N GLU A 310 27.92 -2.75 -2.59
CA GLU A 310 28.66 -3.94 -3.06
C GLU A 310 28.17 -5.25 -2.43
N VAL A 311 27.70 -5.22 -1.17
CA VAL A 311 27.17 -6.40 -0.49
C VAL A 311 25.81 -6.77 -1.09
N GLU A 312 24.91 -5.79 -1.24
CA GLU A 312 23.62 -5.97 -1.89
C GLU A 312 23.79 -6.48 -3.33
N LEU A 313 24.72 -5.91 -4.12
CA LEU A 313 25.02 -6.36 -5.48
C LEU A 313 25.54 -7.81 -5.54
N THR A 314 26.34 -8.21 -4.55
CA THR A 314 26.85 -9.58 -4.48
C THR A 314 25.74 -10.58 -4.24
N HIS A 315 24.88 -10.30 -3.26
CA HIS A 315 23.76 -11.20 -2.93
C HIS A 315 22.65 -11.18 -4.00
N ASP A 316 22.44 -10.04 -4.66
CA ASP A 316 21.53 -9.94 -5.79
C ASP A 316 21.96 -10.87 -6.95
N LYS A 317 23.25 -10.85 -7.33
CA LYS A 317 23.81 -11.75 -8.34
C LYS A 317 23.70 -13.23 -7.93
N GLU A 318 23.94 -13.54 -6.65
CA GLU A 318 23.77 -14.91 -6.14
C GLU A 318 22.31 -15.37 -6.19
N ALA A 319 21.36 -14.50 -5.82
CA ALA A 319 19.93 -14.79 -5.88
C ALA A 319 19.48 -15.07 -7.31
N HIS A 320 19.87 -14.21 -8.27
CA HIS A 320 19.58 -14.42 -9.68
C HIS A 320 20.17 -15.72 -10.24
N LEU A 321 21.39 -16.09 -9.82
CA LEU A 321 21.99 -17.37 -10.25
C LEU A 321 21.20 -18.57 -9.74
N ARG A 322 20.73 -18.53 -8.49
CA ARG A 322 19.89 -19.59 -7.91
C ARG A 322 18.55 -19.68 -8.60
N ASP A 323 17.92 -18.55 -8.85
CA ASP A 323 16.64 -18.50 -9.58
C ASP A 323 16.79 -19.01 -11.02
N ALA A 324 17.87 -18.64 -11.72
CA ALA A 324 18.15 -19.16 -13.06
C ALA A 324 18.27 -20.71 -13.07
N VAL A 325 18.92 -21.29 -12.05
CA VAL A 325 18.98 -22.76 -11.90
C VAL A 325 17.61 -23.37 -11.64
N ALA A 326 16.80 -22.72 -10.78
CA ALA A 326 15.43 -23.14 -10.52
C ALA A 326 14.57 -23.11 -11.80
N MET A 327 14.66 -22.05 -12.58
CA MET A 327 13.95 -21.90 -13.86
C MET A 327 14.33 -22.98 -14.88
N VAL A 328 15.62 -23.31 -15.03
CA VAL A 328 16.07 -24.39 -15.93
C VAL A 328 15.53 -25.75 -15.47
N ARG A 329 15.58 -26.03 -14.16
CA ARG A 329 15.02 -27.28 -13.62
C ARG A 329 13.51 -27.39 -13.81
N PHE A 330 12.82 -26.30 -13.56
CA PHE A 330 11.39 -26.17 -13.81
C PHE A 330 11.05 -26.48 -15.26
N GLN A 331 11.74 -25.86 -16.22
CA GLN A 331 11.49 -26.07 -17.64
C GLN A 331 11.69 -27.54 -18.03
N ILE A 332 12.77 -28.17 -17.57
CA ILE A 332 13.06 -29.58 -17.84
C ILE A 332 11.96 -30.49 -17.28
N GLU A 333 11.45 -30.24 -16.07
CA GLU A 333 10.35 -31.02 -15.49
C GLU A 333 9.05 -30.80 -16.25
N LEU A 334 8.72 -29.55 -16.58
CA LEU A 334 7.52 -29.20 -17.33
C LEU A 334 7.49 -29.89 -18.70
N GLU A 335 8.56 -29.82 -19.46
CA GLU A 335 8.67 -30.49 -20.78
C GLU A 335 8.49 -32.00 -20.67
N LYS A 336 9.14 -32.64 -19.69
CA LYS A 336 9.00 -34.12 -19.46
C LYS A 336 7.58 -34.52 -19.13
N ARG A 337 6.87 -33.75 -18.31
CA ARG A 337 5.47 -34.07 -17.94
C ARG A 337 4.54 -33.87 -19.14
N LEU A 338 4.74 -32.81 -19.92
CA LEU A 338 3.98 -32.61 -21.16
C LEU A 338 4.23 -33.71 -22.19
N GLU A 339 5.49 -34.15 -22.40
CA GLU A 339 5.83 -35.24 -23.27
C GLU A 339 5.23 -36.58 -22.81
N ALA A 340 5.09 -36.77 -21.50
CA ALA A 340 4.42 -37.93 -20.93
C ALA A 340 2.88 -37.89 -21.05
N GLY A 341 2.33 -36.80 -21.59
CA GLY A 341 0.87 -36.60 -21.73
C GLY A 341 0.16 -36.31 -20.43
N GLU A 342 0.87 -35.79 -19.42
CA GLU A 342 0.27 -35.40 -18.15
C GLU A 342 -0.59 -34.13 -18.34
N GLU A 343 -1.79 -34.14 -17.78
CA GLU A 343 -2.64 -32.94 -17.75
C GLU A 343 -2.11 -31.96 -16.68
N LEU A 344 -1.67 -30.80 -17.13
CA LEU A 344 -1.18 -29.73 -16.26
C LEU A 344 -2.13 -28.54 -16.31
N THR A 345 -2.24 -27.86 -15.18
CA THR A 345 -2.95 -26.59 -15.04
C THR A 345 -1.95 -25.47 -14.77
N GLU A 346 -2.37 -24.23 -14.90
CA GLU A 346 -1.57 -23.05 -14.56
C GLU A 346 -1.12 -23.10 -13.08
N LEU A 347 -1.97 -23.59 -12.18
CA LEU A 347 -1.61 -23.80 -10.76
C LEU A 347 -0.56 -24.89 -10.57
N THR A 348 -0.66 -26.02 -11.30
CA THR A 348 0.37 -27.07 -11.25
C THR A 348 1.73 -26.57 -11.75
N VAL A 349 1.71 -25.69 -12.77
CA VAL A 349 2.93 -25.06 -13.31
C VAL A 349 3.60 -24.18 -12.25
N ASP A 350 2.81 -23.39 -11.52
CA ASP A 350 3.29 -22.58 -10.39
C ASP A 350 3.89 -23.45 -9.28
N GLU A 351 3.19 -24.53 -8.86
CA GLU A 351 3.69 -25.48 -7.85
C GLU A 351 5.04 -26.09 -8.23
N ILE A 352 5.24 -26.44 -9.52
CA ILE A 352 6.51 -26.97 -10.01
C ILE A 352 7.62 -25.94 -9.89
N LEU A 353 7.35 -24.66 -10.23
CA LEU A 353 8.34 -23.58 -10.12
C LEU A 353 8.69 -23.33 -8.65
N HIS A 354 7.68 -23.21 -7.78
CA HIS A 354 7.86 -23.02 -6.34
C HIS A 354 8.72 -24.14 -5.72
N LYS A 355 8.46 -25.38 -6.09
CA LYS A 355 9.27 -26.56 -5.67
C LYS A 355 10.77 -26.36 -5.91
N TYR A 356 11.16 -25.80 -7.05
CA TYR A 356 12.58 -25.59 -7.37
C TYR A 356 13.16 -24.34 -6.72
N ARG A 357 12.40 -23.27 -6.59
CA ARG A 357 12.81 -22.04 -5.91
C ARG A 357 13.01 -22.29 -4.41
N SER A 358 12.13 -23.05 -3.78
CA SER A 358 12.18 -23.35 -2.35
C SER A 358 13.22 -24.42 -1.94
N THR A 359 14.04 -24.91 -2.86
CA THR A 359 15.09 -25.93 -2.55
C THR A 359 16.27 -25.39 -1.75
N THR A 360 16.42 -24.09 -1.60
CA THR A 360 17.52 -23.46 -0.86
C THR A 360 17.08 -23.00 0.52
N ASP A 361 17.94 -23.17 1.51
CA ASP A 361 17.77 -22.68 2.88
C ASP A 361 17.69 -21.15 3.00
N LYS A 362 18.05 -20.44 1.93
CA LYS A 362 18.00 -18.97 1.84
C LYS A 362 16.71 -18.46 1.17
N PHE A 363 15.84 -19.35 0.74
CA PHE A 363 14.55 -18.95 0.19
C PHE A 363 13.64 -18.47 1.32
N ILE A 364 13.03 -17.31 1.14
CA ILE A 364 12.07 -16.72 2.09
C ILE A 364 10.66 -16.76 1.48
N VAL A 365 10.53 -16.18 0.28
CA VAL A 365 9.27 -16.07 -0.45
C VAL A 365 9.59 -15.75 -1.92
N GLU A 366 8.68 -16.02 -2.84
CA GLU A 366 8.74 -15.49 -4.20
C GLU A 366 8.73 -13.96 -4.15
N SER A 367 9.52 -13.34 -5.04
CA SER A 367 9.55 -11.88 -5.15
C SER A 367 8.35 -11.29 -5.90
N PHE A 368 7.58 -12.16 -6.55
CA PHE A 368 6.39 -11.82 -7.34
C PHE A 368 5.50 -13.05 -7.50
N GLY A 369 4.17 -12.87 -7.52
CA GLY A 369 3.22 -13.94 -7.83
C GLY A 369 3.44 -14.50 -9.25
N THR A 370 3.45 -15.81 -9.41
CA THR A 370 3.65 -16.43 -10.72
C THR A 370 2.49 -16.09 -11.65
N ILE A 371 2.81 -15.51 -12.82
CA ILE A 371 1.84 -15.30 -13.90
C ILE A 371 1.98 -16.48 -14.88
N ALA A 372 1.11 -17.46 -14.73
CA ALA A 372 1.04 -18.63 -15.60
C ALA A 372 -0.30 -18.61 -16.33
N ALA A 373 -0.28 -18.61 -17.66
CA ALA A 373 -1.48 -18.53 -18.46
C ALA A 373 -1.41 -19.36 -19.73
N TYR A 374 -2.52 -20.04 -20.07
CA TYR A 374 -2.64 -20.87 -21.26
C TYR A 374 -3.94 -20.57 -22.00
N GLY A 375 -3.91 -20.71 -23.34
CA GLY A 375 -5.10 -20.52 -24.18
C GLY A 375 -5.73 -19.13 -24.04
N GLY A 376 -7.01 -19.09 -23.70
CA GLY A 376 -7.76 -17.84 -23.52
C GLY A 376 -7.25 -16.97 -22.37
N ASN A 377 -6.71 -17.58 -21.33
CA ASN A 377 -6.17 -16.83 -20.18
C ASN A 377 -4.88 -16.07 -20.57
N ALA A 378 -4.09 -16.58 -21.52
CA ALA A 378 -2.87 -15.92 -21.99
C ALA A 378 -3.11 -14.58 -22.73
N ALA A 379 -4.37 -14.23 -23.01
CA ALA A 379 -4.75 -12.93 -23.55
C ALA A 379 -4.92 -11.86 -22.46
N MET A 380 -4.93 -12.25 -21.19
CA MET A 380 -5.02 -11.38 -20.03
C MET A 380 -3.62 -11.01 -19.55
N MET A 381 -3.41 -9.77 -19.12
CA MET A 381 -2.10 -9.29 -18.67
C MET A 381 -1.79 -9.67 -17.21
N HIS A 382 -2.83 -10.13 -16.48
CA HIS A 382 -2.76 -10.56 -15.08
C HIS A 382 -3.62 -11.80 -14.86
#